data_2948df6774aa025bab7f5297e7b91817
#
_entry.id   2948df6774aa025bab7f5297e7b91817
#
_cell.length_a   1.000
_cell.length_b   1.000
_cell.length_c   1.000
_cell.angle_alpha   90.00
_cell.angle_beta   90.00
_cell.angle_gamma   90.00
#
_symmetry.space_group_name_H-M   'P 1'
#
loop_
_entity.id
_entity.type
_entity.pdbx_description
1 polymer ?
#
loop_
_entity_poly.entity_id
_entity_poly.type
_entity_poly.pdbx_seq_one_letter_code
_entity_poly.pdbx_strand_id
1 'polypeptide(L)'
;MILQGANIVLGVTGGIACYKAIDLCSKMVQAGASVDVIMTDAATHFLTPLPFQTISRRPVSADMFRLLRDTDVSSCGSAAMAHVALSERAGVILIAPATANTIAKLAHGLADNLLTCTVLATRAPLVIAPAMNADMWASEITQGNVRLLQERGATIVGPGYGRLASGRVGAGRLADADKILGAVRQALGRDGHLAGVRVAVTAGGTQEPLDPVRHLGNRSSGRMGYALAEAARDCGAQVRLINAPTSLKPLYGVEMIPVRTAGEMYDQVMGCLDDTDILIMAAAVADYRPTRAASQKLKKSEGTFALELERTQDILAAVADARSANKPRLVVGFAAETENLLANARIKLRDKRVDLLVANDVSSADSGFGVATNRVTLLTPDGDTEALPLMPKVDIAERVLERVATLWRACAPELRDTCHE
;
A
#
# COMPACT_ATOMS: atom_id res chain seq x y z
N MET A 1 2.64 -10.48 6.07
CA MET A 1 3.14 -9.32 5.23
C MET A 1 3.65 -9.82 3.89
N ILE A 2 3.24 -9.21 2.76
CA ILE A 2 3.62 -9.67 1.41
C ILE A 2 5.14 -9.68 1.17
N LEU A 3 5.88 -8.85 1.91
CA LEU A 3 7.35 -8.85 1.85
C LEU A 3 7.99 -9.98 2.66
N GLN A 4 7.26 -10.62 3.59
CA GLN A 4 7.79 -11.71 4.40
C GLN A 4 8.09 -12.93 3.52
N GLY A 5 9.36 -13.31 3.44
CA GLY A 5 9.82 -14.42 2.60
C GLY A 5 9.90 -14.11 1.10
N ALA A 6 9.50 -12.90 0.66
CA ALA A 6 9.59 -12.50 -0.75
C ALA A 6 11.04 -12.41 -1.21
N ASN A 7 11.32 -12.88 -2.42
CA ASN A 7 12.63 -12.77 -3.06
C ASN A 7 12.66 -11.52 -3.95
N ILE A 8 13.49 -10.56 -3.60
CA ILE A 8 13.63 -9.29 -4.32
C ILE A 8 15.04 -9.19 -4.91
N VAL A 9 15.15 -8.96 -6.21
CA VAL A 9 16.41 -8.57 -6.83
C VAL A 9 16.48 -7.06 -6.89
N LEU A 10 17.44 -6.45 -6.17
CA LEU A 10 17.69 -5.02 -6.16
C LEU A 10 18.84 -4.69 -7.11
N GLY A 11 18.53 -4.07 -8.25
CA GLY A 11 19.51 -3.52 -9.19
C GLY A 11 19.90 -2.09 -8.81
N VAL A 12 21.16 -1.86 -8.52
CA VAL A 12 21.71 -0.53 -8.19
C VAL A 12 22.57 -0.03 -9.34
N THR A 13 22.21 1.13 -9.92
CA THR A 13 22.92 1.67 -11.08
C THR A 13 23.70 2.96 -10.75
N GLY A 14 24.70 3.30 -11.56
CA GLY A 14 25.68 4.34 -11.27
C GLY A 14 25.13 5.76 -11.31
N GLY A 15 24.81 6.31 -10.17
CA GLY A 15 24.40 7.69 -9.98
C GLY A 15 24.44 8.08 -8.52
N ILE A 16 24.53 9.39 -8.24
CA ILE A 16 24.66 9.89 -6.85
C ILE A 16 23.55 9.39 -5.92
N ALA A 17 22.35 9.07 -6.44
CA ALA A 17 21.25 8.56 -5.65
C ALA A 17 21.44 7.12 -5.12
N CYS A 18 22.54 6.42 -5.47
CA CYS A 18 22.87 5.06 -4.99
C CYS A 18 22.81 4.95 -3.47
N TYR A 19 23.22 5.98 -2.72
CA TYR A 19 23.20 5.94 -1.26
C TYR A 19 21.79 5.69 -0.68
N LYS A 20 20.74 6.06 -1.39
CA LYS A 20 19.36 5.81 -0.99
C LYS A 20 18.94 4.35 -1.18
N ALA A 21 19.59 3.62 -2.07
CA ALA A 21 19.32 2.20 -2.25
C ALA A 21 19.69 1.37 -1.00
N ILE A 22 20.64 1.86 -0.17
CA ILE A 22 20.97 1.25 1.12
C ILE A 22 19.76 1.27 2.07
N ASP A 23 19.08 2.41 2.18
CA ASP A 23 17.85 2.55 2.99
C ASP A 23 16.72 1.65 2.46
N LEU A 24 16.53 1.59 1.14
CA LEU A 24 15.55 0.69 0.51
C LEU A 24 15.86 -0.77 0.83
N CYS A 25 17.13 -1.20 0.68
CA CYS A 25 17.57 -2.55 1.03
C CYS A 25 17.28 -2.86 2.49
N SER A 26 17.63 -1.95 3.40
CA SER A 26 17.39 -2.09 4.84
C SER A 26 15.92 -2.27 5.16
N LYS A 27 15.04 -1.43 4.60
CA LYS A 27 13.59 -1.50 4.83
C LYS A 27 12.97 -2.79 4.30
N MET A 28 13.40 -3.27 3.13
CA MET A 28 12.95 -4.55 2.57
C MET A 28 13.35 -5.73 3.46
N VAL A 29 14.62 -5.75 3.91
CA VAL A 29 15.12 -6.80 4.81
C VAL A 29 14.42 -6.77 6.17
N GLN A 30 14.21 -5.58 6.75
CA GLN A 30 13.46 -5.41 8.00
C GLN A 30 12.01 -5.88 7.89
N ALA A 31 11.41 -5.76 6.70
CA ALA A 31 10.09 -6.29 6.39
C ALA A 31 10.09 -7.81 6.09
N GLY A 32 11.23 -8.49 6.24
CA GLY A 32 11.37 -9.95 6.11
C GLY A 32 11.64 -10.45 4.70
N ALA A 33 11.96 -9.57 3.74
CA ALA A 33 12.30 -9.98 2.39
C ALA A 33 13.75 -10.52 2.29
N SER A 34 13.96 -11.47 1.39
CA SER A 34 15.28 -11.88 0.92
C SER A 34 15.71 -10.97 -0.23
N VAL A 35 16.77 -10.18 -0.03
CA VAL A 35 17.21 -9.19 -1.03
C VAL A 35 18.55 -9.63 -1.64
N ASP A 36 18.53 -9.97 -2.93
CA ASP A 36 19.72 -10.18 -3.75
C ASP A 36 20.10 -8.87 -4.43
N VAL A 37 21.33 -8.38 -4.24
CA VAL A 37 21.76 -7.08 -4.77
C VAL A 37 22.67 -7.26 -5.96
N ILE A 38 22.35 -6.61 -7.08
CA ILE A 38 23.18 -6.50 -8.26
C ILE A 38 23.62 -5.04 -8.40
N MET A 39 24.92 -4.80 -8.40
CA MET A 39 25.49 -3.47 -8.69
C MET A 39 26.07 -3.45 -10.09
N THR A 40 25.73 -2.41 -10.87
CA THR A 40 26.49 -2.17 -12.11
C THR A 40 27.88 -1.69 -11.79
N ASP A 41 28.83 -1.89 -12.71
CA ASP A 41 30.21 -1.38 -12.56
C ASP A 41 30.21 0.13 -12.24
N ALA A 42 29.40 0.92 -12.94
CA ALA A 42 29.24 2.33 -12.66
C ALA A 42 28.74 2.62 -11.23
N ALA A 43 27.94 1.74 -10.61
CA ALA A 43 27.47 1.91 -9.23
C ALA A 43 28.61 1.71 -8.22
N THR A 44 29.57 0.83 -8.50
CA THR A 44 30.71 0.55 -7.61
C THR A 44 31.65 1.75 -7.45
N HIS A 45 31.62 2.70 -8.38
CA HIS A 45 32.38 3.96 -8.27
C HIS A 45 31.73 4.93 -7.26
N PHE A 46 30.47 4.78 -6.93
CA PHE A 46 29.76 5.62 -5.95
C PHE A 46 29.70 4.97 -4.57
N LEU A 47 29.53 3.66 -4.51
CA LEU A 47 29.39 2.90 -3.27
C LEU A 47 30.08 1.53 -3.40
N THR A 48 30.71 1.09 -2.31
CA THR A 48 31.22 -0.28 -2.24
C THR A 48 30.08 -1.29 -2.04
N PRO A 49 30.25 -2.57 -2.42
CA PRO A 49 29.27 -3.61 -2.15
C PRO A 49 29.00 -3.89 -0.66
N LEU A 50 29.96 -3.57 0.22
CA LEU A 50 29.97 -3.94 1.62
C LEU A 50 28.70 -3.52 2.42
N PRO A 51 28.15 -2.28 2.30
CA PRO A 51 26.92 -1.91 2.99
C PRO A 51 25.73 -2.80 2.64
N PHE A 52 25.57 -3.11 1.36
CA PHE A 52 24.50 -3.99 0.91
C PHE A 52 24.68 -5.43 1.39
N GLN A 53 25.90 -5.96 1.33
CA GLN A 53 26.22 -7.30 1.82
C GLN A 53 25.95 -7.43 3.33
N THR A 54 26.31 -6.41 4.11
CA THR A 54 26.09 -6.37 5.55
C THR A 54 24.59 -6.38 5.90
N ILE A 55 23.78 -5.59 5.17
CA ILE A 55 22.34 -5.45 5.42
C ILE A 55 21.58 -6.69 4.93
N SER A 56 21.80 -7.10 3.68
CA SER A 56 21.09 -8.24 3.08
C SER A 56 21.56 -9.59 3.62
N ARG A 57 22.78 -9.64 4.23
CA ARG A 57 23.49 -10.86 4.63
C ARG A 57 23.69 -11.83 3.47
N ARG A 58 23.75 -11.32 2.25
CA ARG A 58 23.90 -12.07 0.99
C ARG A 58 25.03 -11.46 0.17
N PRO A 59 25.70 -12.28 -0.65
CA PRO A 59 26.71 -11.75 -1.57
C PRO A 59 26.14 -10.72 -2.52
N VAL A 60 26.88 -9.64 -2.76
CA VAL A 60 26.53 -8.64 -3.78
C VAL A 60 27.19 -9.03 -5.09
N SER A 61 26.41 -9.09 -6.16
CA SER A 61 26.87 -9.46 -7.49
C SER A 61 27.16 -8.20 -8.31
N ALA A 62 28.40 -8.03 -8.75
CA ALA A 62 28.81 -6.91 -9.61
C ALA A 62 29.37 -7.38 -10.96
N ASP A 63 29.92 -8.57 -11.03
CA ASP A 63 30.56 -9.16 -12.23
C ASP A 63 29.78 -10.41 -12.68
N MET A 64 29.44 -10.45 -13.96
CA MET A 64 28.73 -11.57 -14.59
C MET A 64 29.57 -12.86 -14.60
N PHE A 65 30.88 -12.74 -14.62
CA PHE A 65 31.84 -13.85 -14.75
C PHE A 65 32.57 -14.23 -13.45
N ARG A 66 32.24 -13.56 -12.33
CA ARG A 66 32.93 -13.79 -11.05
C ARG A 66 32.80 -15.22 -10.56
N LEU A 67 31.62 -15.82 -10.65
CA LEU A 67 31.36 -17.19 -10.22
C LEU A 67 32.14 -18.24 -11.06
N LEU A 68 32.43 -17.92 -12.30
CA LEU A 68 33.24 -18.78 -13.16
C LEU A 68 34.76 -18.72 -12.83
N ARG A 69 35.22 -17.67 -12.12
CA ARG A 69 36.62 -17.49 -11.73
C ARG A 69 36.94 -18.10 -10.36
N ASP A 70 35.94 -18.17 -9.45
CA ASP A 70 36.13 -18.51 -8.04
C ASP A 70 35.76 -19.96 -7.68
N THR A 71 35.23 -20.77 -8.61
CA THR A 71 34.80 -22.15 -8.34
C THR A 71 35.68 -23.16 -9.10
N ASP A 72 36.20 -24.15 -8.37
CA ASP A 72 36.67 -25.40 -8.98
C ASP A 72 35.54 -26.02 -9.81
N VAL A 73 35.81 -26.22 -11.09
CA VAL A 73 34.85 -26.69 -12.12
C VAL A 73 34.22 -28.05 -11.77
N SER A 74 34.68 -28.72 -10.73
CA SER A 74 34.20 -30.05 -10.31
C SER A 74 32.92 -30.09 -9.50
N SER A 75 32.38 -28.94 -9.02
CA SER A 75 31.16 -28.86 -8.22
C SER A 75 30.01 -28.14 -8.94
N CYS A 76 30.11 -27.85 -10.22
CA CYS A 76 29.27 -26.93 -10.95
C CYS A 76 28.12 -27.65 -11.67
N GLY A 77 27.07 -28.10 -10.89
CA GLY A 77 25.81 -28.59 -11.50
C GLY A 77 24.80 -27.48 -11.87
N SER A 78 24.81 -26.32 -11.21
CA SER A 78 23.82 -25.26 -11.47
C SER A 78 24.30 -23.82 -11.24
N ALA A 79 25.52 -23.61 -10.81
CA ALA A 79 26.08 -22.28 -10.50
C ALA A 79 26.62 -21.51 -11.71
N ALA A 80 26.61 -22.10 -12.89
CA ALA A 80 27.30 -21.58 -14.08
C ALA A 80 26.73 -20.27 -14.66
N MET A 81 25.46 -19.92 -14.33
CA MET A 81 24.79 -18.72 -14.87
C MET A 81 24.08 -17.91 -13.79
N ALA A 82 24.82 -17.02 -13.12
CA ALA A 82 24.30 -16.19 -12.04
C ALA A 82 23.02 -15.41 -12.41
N HIS A 83 22.93 -14.90 -13.64
CA HIS A 83 21.75 -14.18 -14.13
C HIS A 83 20.51 -15.07 -14.22
N VAL A 84 20.66 -16.35 -14.59
CA VAL A 84 19.55 -17.31 -14.65
C VAL A 84 19.05 -17.62 -13.24
N ALA A 85 19.93 -17.98 -12.33
CA ALA A 85 19.58 -18.28 -10.94
C ALA A 85 18.90 -17.10 -10.22
N LEU A 86 19.33 -15.86 -10.49
CA LEU A 86 18.71 -14.66 -9.95
C LEU A 86 17.36 -14.39 -10.60
N SER A 87 17.22 -14.58 -11.91
CA SER A 87 15.96 -14.35 -12.64
C SER A 87 14.86 -15.35 -12.25
N GLU A 88 15.22 -16.62 -12.05
CA GLU A 88 14.25 -17.67 -11.66
C GLU A 88 13.76 -17.52 -10.23
N ARG A 89 14.61 -17.05 -9.31
CA ARG A 89 14.20 -16.83 -7.90
C ARG A 89 13.45 -15.53 -7.68
N ALA A 90 13.59 -14.55 -8.58
CA ALA A 90 13.01 -13.23 -8.38
C ALA A 90 11.48 -13.26 -8.32
N GLY A 91 10.88 -12.86 -7.20
CA GLY A 91 9.46 -12.52 -7.12
C GLY A 91 9.19 -11.14 -7.72
N VAL A 92 10.17 -10.23 -7.65
CA VAL A 92 10.16 -8.90 -8.26
C VAL A 92 11.60 -8.42 -8.48
N ILE A 93 11.83 -7.68 -9.57
CA ILE A 93 13.08 -6.94 -9.78
C ILE A 93 12.82 -5.45 -9.56
N LEU A 94 13.56 -4.86 -8.62
CA LEU A 94 13.58 -3.42 -8.36
C LEU A 94 14.86 -2.82 -8.87
N ILE A 95 14.82 -1.83 -9.75
CA ILE A 95 16.00 -1.05 -10.18
C ILE A 95 15.92 0.34 -9.54
N ALA A 96 16.73 0.58 -8.53
CA ALA A 96 16.73 1.82 -7.76
C ALA A 96 18.15 2.17 -7.24
N PRO A 97 18.74 3.31 -7.68
CA PRO A 97 18.25 4.20 -8.72
C PRO A 97 18.41 3.59 -10.12
N ALA A 98 17.54 3.97 -11.07
CA ALA A 98 17.69 3.65 -12.48
C ALA A 98 18.20 4.87 -13.26
N THR A 99 19.39 4.77 -13.87
CA THR A 99 19.95 5.82 -14.73
C THR A 99 19.33 5.77 -16.13
N ALA A 100 19.40 6.89 -16.88
CA ALA A 100 18.96 6.95 -18.26
C ALA A 100 19.65 5.88 -19.14
N ASN A 101 20.94 5.62 -18.90
CA ASN A 101 21.68 4.57 -19.60
C ASN A 101 21.07 3.17 -19.37
N THR A 102 20.77 2.83 -18.10
CA THR A 102 20.17 1.54 -17.78
C THR A 102 18.77 1.43 -18.36
N ILE A 103 17.95 2.48 -18.25
CA ILE A 103 16.61 2.54 -18.87
C ILE A 103 16.69 2.29 -20.38
N ALA A 104 17.64 2.94 -21.08
CA ALA A 104 17.84 2.74 -22.50
C ALA A 104 18.25 1.29 -22.83
N LYS A 105 19.20 0.72 -22.10
CA LYS A 105 19.61 -0.68 -22.27
C LYS A 105 18.45 -1.66 -22.12
N LEU A 106 17.65 -1.50 -21.07
CA LEU A 106 16.48 -2.35 -20.83
C LEU A 106 15.42 -2.19 -21.92
N ALA A 107 15.17 -0.96 -22.37
CA ALA A 107 14.21 -0.68 -23.43
C ALA A 107 14.59 -1.36 -24.77
N HIS A 108 15.87 -1.46 -25.04
CA HIS A 108 16.38 -2.04 -26.30
C HIS A 108 16.94 -3.46 -26.16
N GLY A 109 16.82 -4.10 -25.00
CA GLY A 109 17.28 -5.47 -24.79
C GLY A 109 18.79 -5.64 -24.79
N LEU A 110 19.55 -4.59 -24.46
CA LEU A 110 21.01 -4.66 -24.37
C LEU A 110 21.43 -5.33 -23.06
N ALA A 111 21.92 -6.54 -23.16
CA ALA A 111 22.27 -7.40 -22.01
C ALA A 111 23.80 -7.55 -21.88
N ASP A 112 24.49 -6.45 -21.61
CA ASP A 112 25.96 -6.34 -21.54
C ASP A 112 26.54 -6.41 -20.13
N ASN A 113 25.69 -6.59 -19.12
CA ASN A 113 26.10 -6.73 -17.73
C ASN A 113 25.10 -7.63 -16.96
N LEU A 114 25.48 -8.05 -15.75
CA LEU A 114 24.68 -8.99 -14.96
C LEU A 114 23.25 -8.51 -14.72
N LEU A 115 23.03 -7.21 -14.43
CA LEU A 115 21.70 -6.66 -14.17
C LEU A 115 20.82 -6.77 -15.42
N THR A 116 21.29 -6.30 -16.56
CA THR A 116 20.52 -6.30 -17.81
C THR A 116 20.28 -7.71 -18.34
N CYS A 117 21.23 -8.65 -18.16
CA CYS A 117 21.03 -10.07 -18.45
C CYS A 117 19.94 -10.69 -17.55
N THR A 118 19.97 -10.40 -16.23
CA THR A 118 18.96 -10.91 -15.27
C THR A 118 17.57 -10.40 -15.63
N VAL A 119 17.42 -9.11 -15.99
CA VAL A 119 16.15 -8.55 -16.41
C VAL A 119 15.66 -9.17 -17.71
N LEU A 120 16.52 -9.41 -18.67
CA LEU A 120 16.13 -10.02 -19.95
C LEU A 120 15.68 -11.49 -19.78
N ALA A 121 16.23 -12.19 -18.78
CA ALA A 121 15.93 -13.60 -18.52
C ALA A 121 14.71 -13.82 -17.60
N THR A 122 14.19 -12.78 -16.92
CA THR A 122 13.14 -12.93 -15.91
C THR A 122 11.73 -12.84 -16.48
N ARG A 123 10.79 -13.49 -15.77
CA ARG A 123 9.34 -13.27 -15.89
C ARG A 123 8.77 -12.47 -14.71
N ALA A 124 9.60 -12.18 -13.70
CA ALA A 124 9.16 -11.42 -12.54
C ALA A 124 8.79 -9.97 -12.92
N PRO A 125 7.84 -9.36 -12.22
CA PRO A 125 7.50 -7.96 -12.40
C PRO A 125 8.73 -7.06 -12.26
N LEU A 126 8.82 -6.03 -13.10
CA LEU A 126 9.91 -5.07 -13.11
C LEU A 126 9.44 -3.73 -12.57
N VAL A 127 10.05 -3.25 -11.49
CA VAL A 127 9.83 -1.93 -10.90
C VAL A 127 11.09 -1.09 -11.12
N ILE A 128 10.93 0.07 -11.75
CA ILE A 128 12.03 0.96 -12.11
C ILE A 128 11.82 2.30 -11.41
N ALA A 129 12.81 2.74 -10.63
CA ALA A 129 12.82 4.04 -9.96
C ALA A 129 13.89 4.95 -10.58
N PRO A 130 13.52 5.81 -11.56
CA PRO A 130 14.45 6.70 -12.24
C PRO A 130 15.08 7.71 -11.29
N ALA A 131 16.39 8.01 -11.51
CA ALA A 131 17.06 9.14 -10.89
C ALA A 131 18.14 9.69 -11.83
N MET A 132 17.99 10.97 -12.23
CA MET A 132 18.87 11.63 -13.17
C MET A 132 18.70 13.16 -13.13
N ASN A 133 19.46 13.91 -13.93
CA ASN A 133 19.24 15.34 -14.12
C ASN A 133 17.86 15.58 -14.75
N ALA A 134 17.23 16.73 -14.47
CA ALA A 134 15.92 17.09 -14.99
C ALA A 134 15.87 17.15 -16.52
N ASP A 135 16.91 17.69 -17.16
CA ASP A 135 16.99 17.77 -18.63
C ASP A 135 17.12 16.37 -19.25
N MET A 136 17.88 15.46 -18.61
CA MET A 136 17.98 14.06 -19.04
C MET A 136 16.63 13.36 -18.92
N TRP A 137 15.88 13.63 -17.84
CA TRP A 137 14.54 13.07 -17.67
C TRP A 137 13.55 13.61 -18.71
N ALA A 138 13.59 14.93 -18.98
CA ALA A 138 12.71 15.57 -19.95
C ALA A 138 13.06 15.24 -21.42
N SER A 139 14.23 14.65 -21.68
CA SER A 139 14.63 14.26 -23.03
C SER A 139 13.62 13.31 -23.66
N GLU A 140 13.20 13.59 -24.90
CA GLU A 140 12.28 12.75 -25.67
C GLU A 140 12.79 11.31 -25.83
N ILE A 141 14.09 11.12 -25.93
CA ILE A 141 14.72 9.79 -26.00
C ILE A 141 14.49 9.03 -24.69
N THR A 142 14.72 9.68 -23.55
CA THR A 142 14.48 9.05 -22.24
C THR A 142 13.00 8.73 -22.04
N GLN A 143 12.10 9.67 -22.39
CA GLN A 143 10.65 9.46 -22.30
C GLN A 143 10.16 8.37 -23.26
N GLY A 144 10.73 8.26 -24.46
CA GLY A 144 10.48 7.18 -25.41
C GLY A 144 10.84 5.81 -24.82
N ASN A 145 12.03 5.69 -24.22
CA ASN A 145 12.48 4.45 -23.57
C ASN A 145 11.60 4.07 -22.37
N VAL A 146 11.16 5.06 -21.59
CA VAL A 146 10.25 4.85 -20.45
C VAL A 146 8.90 4.32 -20.93
N ARG A 147 8.30 4.94 -21.95
CA ARG A 147 7.03 4.46 -22.55
C ARG A 147 7.15 3.01 -23.05
N LEU A 148 8.22 2.70 -23.77
CA LEU A 148 8.45 1.35 -24.28
C LEU A 148 8.53 0.29 -23.14
N LEU A 149 9.17 0.64 -22.02
CA LEU A 149 9.22 -0.25 -20.86
C LEU A 149 7.84 -0.39 -20.18
N GLN A 150 7.07 0.70 -20.09
CA GLN A 150 5.70 0.66 -19.55
C GLN A 150 4.76 -0.20 -20.40
N GLU A 151 4.83 -0.08 -21.73
CA GLU A 151 4.09 -0.91 -22.68
C GLU A 151 4.41 -2.40 -22.56
N ARG A 152 5.64 -2.72 -22.09
CA ARG A 152 6.07 -4.09 -21.78
C ARG A 152 5.76 -4.52 -20.33
N GLY A 153 4.99 -3.73 -19.60
CA GLY A 153 4.51 -4.06 -18.25
C GLY A 153 5.44 -3.63 -17.11
N ALA A 154 6.50 -2.86 -17.37
CA ALA A 154 7.34 -2.33 -16.29
C ALA A 154 6.62 -1.20 -15.54
N THR A 155 6.71 -1.23 -14.22
CA THR A 155 6.18 -0.18 -13.34
C THR A 155 7.25 0.91 -13.13
N ILE A 156 6.96 2.14 -13.53
CA ILE A 156 7.85 3.29 -13.35
C ILE A 156 7.42 4.09 -12.11
N VAL A 157 8.33 4.29 -11.15
CA VAL A 157 8.04 4.98 -9.88
C VAL A 157 8.83 6.27 -9.78
N GLY A 158 8.18 7.38 -10.02
CA GLY A 158 8.82 8.68 -10.07
C GLY A 158 9.28 9.06 -11.49
N PRO A 159 10.34 9.89 -11.63
CA PRO A 159 11.13 10.47 -10.54
C PRO A 159 10.35 11.48 -9.70
N GLY A 160 10.83 11.72 -8.48
CA GLY A 160 10.31 12.77 -7.62
C GLY A 160 10.75 14.16 -8.10
N TYR A 161 9.98 15.17 -7.70
CA TYR A 161 10.28 16.59 -7.93
C TYR A 161 11.01 17.19 -6.72
N GLY A 162 12.00 18.04 -6.93
CA GLY A 162 12.72 18.73 -5.87
C GLY A 162 14.13 19.18 -6.26
N ARG A 163 14.94 19.51 -5.25
CA ARG A 163 16.32 19.93 -5.46
C ARG A 163 17.19 18.74 -5.88
N LEU A 164 17.89 18.87 -6.97
CA LEU A 164 18.80 17.90 -7.55
C LEU A 164 20.25 18.15 -7.09
N ALA A 165 21.14 17.16 -7.27
CA ALA A 165 22.55 17.28 -6.96
C ALA A 165 23.25 18.43 -7.74
N SER A 166 22.73 18.79 -8.91
CA SER A 166 23.16 19.95 -9.70
C SER A 166 22.80 21.31 -9.10
N GLY A 167 22.06 21.34 -7.97
CA GLY A 167 21.51 22.56 -7.38
C GLY A 167 20.20 23.06 -7.99
N ARG A 168 19.82 22.56 -9.18
CA ARG A 168 18.54 22.90 -9.84
C ARG A 168 17.35 22.23 -9.13
N VAL A 169 16.16 22.80 -9.32
CA VAL A 169 14.89 22.22 -8.87
C VAL A 169 14.16 21.69 -10.10
N GLY A 170 13.70 20.43 -10.04
CA GLY A 170 13.00 19.78 -11.14
C GLY A 170 12.66 18.32 -10.86
N ALA A 171 12.05 17.65 -11.86
CA ALA A 171 11.83 16.22 -11.85
C ALA A 171 13.13 15.48 -12.18
N GLY A 172 13.52 14.51 -11.36
CA GLY A 172 14.79 13.77 -11.56
C GLY A 172 15.33 13.15 -10.29
N ARG A 173 14.77 13.50 -9.14
CA ARG A 173 15.13 12.91 -7.84
C ARG A 173 14.58 11.50 -7.72
N LEU A 174 15.34 10.57 -7.13
CA LEU A 174 14.80 9.26 -6.76
C LEU A 174 13.52 9.44 -5.93
N ALA A 175 12.46 8.74 -6.29
CA ALA A 175 11.20 8.75 -5.56
C ALA A 175 11.40 8.40 -4.07
N ASP A 176 10.47 8.82 -3.22
CA ASP A 176 10.53 8.51 -1.79
C ASP A 176 10.41 7.00 -1.57
N ALA A 177 11.12 6.50 -0.56
CA ALA A 177 11.19 5.07 -0.26
C ALA A 177 9.81 4.42 -0.09
N ASP A 178 8.87 5.13 0.56
CA ASP A 178 7.51 4.62 0.79
C ASP A 178 6.77 4.34 -0.53
N LYS A 179 6.96 5.21 -1.55
CA LYS A 179 6.38 5.01 -2.89
C LYS A 179 7.01 3.83 -3.63
N ILE A 180 8.33 3.69 -3.55
CA ILE A 180 9.06 2.58 -4.19
C ILE A 180 8.67 1.26 -3.54
N LEU A 181 8.63 1.19 -2.21
CA LEU A 181 8.19 0.01 -1.49
C LEU A 181 6.72 -0.33 -1.75
N GLY A 182 5.85 0.69 -1.85
CA GLY A 182 4.46 0.51 -2.25
C GLY A 182 4.33 -0.14 -3.63
N ALA A 183 5.14 0.29 -4.61
CA ALA A 183 5.15 -0.31 -5.94
C ALA A 183 5.68 -1.75 -5.95
N VAL A 184 6.72 -2.03 -5.16
CA VAL A 184 7.25 -3.40 -4.99
C VAL A 184 6.19 -4.32 -4.39
N ARG A 185 5.51 -3.87 -3.32
CA ARG A 185 4.42 -4.62 -2.68
C ARG A 185 3.25 -4.86 -3.63
N GLN A 186 2.83 -3.85 -4.38
CA GLN A 186 1.77 -3.98 -5.39
C GLN A 186 2.17 -4.95 -6.50
N ALA A 187 3.42 -4.91 -6.97
CA ALA A 187 3.92 -5.81 -7.99
C ALA A 187 3.96 -7.27 -7.53
N LEU A 188 4.35 -7.52 -6.27
CA LEU A 188 4.32 -8.84 -5.65
C LEU A 188 2.89 -9.37 -5.47
N GLY A 189 1.94 -8.48 -5.17
CA GLY A 189 0.56 -8.84 -4.86
C GLY A 189 -0.39 -8.86 -6.06
N ARG A 190 0.06 -8.54 -7.26
CA ARG A 190 -0.80 -8.35 -8.44
C ARG A 190 -1.71 -9.55 -8.75
N ASP A 191 -1.21 -10.77 -8.51
CA ASP A 191 -1.91 -12.02 -8.74
C ASP A 191 -2.43 -12.61 -7.40
N GLY A 192 -2.64 -11.76 -6.39
CA GLY A 192 -3.08 -12.15 -5.05
C GLY A 192 -4.57 -12.51 -4.98
N HIS A 193 -5.02 -12.89 -3.79
CA HIS A 193 -6.37 -13.41 -3.56
C HIS A 193 -7.52 -12.45 -3.87
N LEU A 194 -7.24 -11.17 -4.04
CA LEU A 194 -8.20 -10.13 -4.42
C LEU A 194 -7.86 -9.51 -5.79
N ALA A 195 -7.11 -10.22 -6.64
CA ALA A 195 -6.81 -9.76 -7.99
C ALA A 195 -8.10 -9.48 -8.77
N GLY A 196 -8.20 -8.29 -9.36
CA GLY A 196 -9.38 -7.84 -10.10
C GLY A 196 -10.59 -7.42 -9.24
N VAL A 197 -10.53 -7.56 -7.91
CA VAL A 197 -11.60 -7.16 -6.98
C VAL A 197 -11.50 -5.66 -6.69
N ARG A 198 -12.65 -4.96 -6.72
CA ARG A 198 -12.75 -3.54 -6.41
C ARG A 198 -13.14 -3.36 -4.93
N VAL A 199 -12.24 -2.74 -4.18
CA VAL A 199 -12.39 -2.55 -2.73
C VAL A 199 -12.49 -1.07 -2.43
N ALA A 200 -13.58 -0.65 -1.79
CA ALA A 200 -13.71 0.69 -1.21
C ALA A 200 -13.45 0.63 0.30
N VAL A 201 -12.60 1.52 0.79
CA VAL A 201 -12.26 1.63 2.21
C VAL A 201 -12.54 3.05 2.68
N THR A 202 -13.20 3.22 3.84
CA THR A 202 -13.33 4.55 4.46
C THR A 202 -12.29 4.71 5.58
N ALA A 203 -11.74 5.91 5.75
CA ALA A 203 -10.70 6.18 6.75
C ALA A 203 -10.81 7.58 7.37
N GLY A 204 -10.20 7.74 8.53
CA GLY A 204 -10.14 9.02 9.24
C GLY A 204 -11.36 9.31 10.11
N GLY A 205 -11.40 10.48 10.69
CA GLY A 205 -12.53 11.00 11.44
C GLY A 205 -13.19 12.16 10.69
N THR A 206 -14.51 12.10 10.49
CA THR A 206 -15.22 13.21 9.87
C THR A 206 -15.18 14.44 10.76
N GLN A 207 -15.27 15.61 10.15
CA GLN A 207 -15.16 16.92 10.80
C GLN A 207 -16.39 17.74 10.44
N GLU A 208 -17.33 17.84 11.37
CA GLU A 208 -18.56 18.61 11.18
C GLU A 208 -18.31 20.08 11.56
N PRO A 209 -18.39 21.02 10.62
CA PRO A 209 -18.01 22.39 10.88
C PRO A 209 -18.93 23.07 11.89
N LEU A 210 -18.34 23.71 12.91
CA LEU A 210 -19.03 24.64 13.82
C LEU A 210 -18.99 26.06 13.27
N ASP A 211 -17.79 26.42 12.78
CA ASP A 211 -17.49 27.70 12.13
C ASP A 211 -16.27 27.49 11.19
N PRO A 212 -15.78 28.49 10.46
CA PRO A 212 -14.63 28.33 9.55
C PRO A 212 -13.33 27.83 10.23
N VAL A 213 -13.26 27.84 11.56
CA VAL A 213 -12.05 27.51 12.33
C VAL A 213 -12.20 26.24 13.15
N ARG A 214 -13.41 25.93 13.65
CA ARG A 214 -13.66 24.82 14.57
C ARG A 214 -14.60 23.81 14.00
N HIS A 215 -14.44 22.57 14.42
CA HIS A 215 -15.29 21.43 14.02
C HIS A 215 -15.56 20.50 15.21
N LEU A 216 -16.65 19.76 15.14
CA LEU A 216 -16.95 18.57 15.94
C LEU A 216 -16.43 17.34 15.17
N GLY A 217 -15.84 16.37 15.84
CA GLY A 217 -15.36 15.14 15.18
C GLY A 217 -14.74 14.15 16.14
N ASN A 218 -14.47 12.97 15.64
CA ASN A 218 -13.88 11.86 16.38
C ASN A 218 -12.34 11.91 16.36
N ARG A 219 -11.69 11.42 17.44
CA ARG A 219 -10.22 11.34 17.55
C ARG A 219 -9.63 10.22 16.72
N SER A 220 -9.95 10.14 15.44
CA SER A 220 -9.40 9.12 14.55
C SER A 220 -8.17 9.62 13.80
N SER A 221 -7.09 8.84 13.83
CA SER A 221 -5.88 9.14 13.05
C SER A 221 -5.92 8.62 11.60
N GLY A 222 -6.93 7.84 11.24
CA GLY A 222 -7.05 7.19 9.93
C GLY A 222 -6.15 5.97 9.71
N ARG A 223 -5.21 5.67 10.62
CA ARG A 223 -4.19 4.61 10.43
C ARG A 223 -4.77 3.24 10.11
N MET A 224 -5.90 2.86 10.71
CA MET A 224 -6.50 1.54 10.46
C MET A 224 -7.03 1.43 9.03
N GLY A 225 -7.80 2.42 8.55
CA GLY A 225 -8.30 2.43 7.17
C GLY A 225 -7.18 2.49 6.14
N TYR A 226 -6.11 3.26 6.40
CA TYR A 226 -4.93 3.27 5.54
C TYR A 226 -4.22 1.90 5.50
N ALA A 227 -4.05 1.23 6.64
CA ALA A 227 -3.46 -0.10 6.70
C ALA A 227 -4.31 -1.14 5.95
N LEU A 228 -5.65 -1.06 6.07
CA LEU A 228 -6.59 -1.91 5.32
C LEU A 228 -6.50 -1.68 3.80
N ALA A 229 -6.43 -0.40 3.38
CA ALA A 229 -6.28 -0.05 1.97
C ALA A 229 -4.95 -0.55 1.39
N GLU A 230 -3.84 -0.44 2.17
CA GLU A 230 -2.55 -1.01 1.77
C GLU A 230 -2.61 -2.54 1.66
N ALA A 231 -3.16 -3.21 2.67
CA ALA A 231 -3.27 -4.66 2.69
C ALA A 231 -4.16 -5.19 1.55
N ALA A 232 -5.27 -4.49 1.22
CA ALA A 232 -6.12 -4.83 0.08
C ALA A 232 -5.38 -4.70 -1.25
N ARG A 233 -4.65 -3.58 -1.47
CA ARG A 233 -3.79 -3.38 -2.65
C ARG A 233 -2.74 -4.48 -2.76
N ASP A 234 -2.11 -4.84 -1.66
CA ASP A 234 -1.07 -5.87 -1.60
C ASP A 234 -1.63 -7.29 -1.85
N CYS A 235 -2.94 -7.47 -1.72
CA CYS A 235 -3.66 -8.68 -2.15
C CYS A 235 -4.12 -8.63 -3.62
N GLY A 236 -3.77 -7.59 -4.39
CA GLY A 236 -4.09 -7.44 -5.81
C GLY A 236 -5.36 -6.66 -6.11
N ALA A 237 -6.05 -6.13 -5.09
CA ALA A 237 -7.27 -5.38 -5.28
C ALA A 237 -7.04 -4.01 -5.95
N GLN A 238 -8.05 -3.55 -6.68
CA GLN A 238 -8.20 -2.16 -7.08
C GLN A 238 -8.84 -1.40 -5.92
N VAL A 239 -8.06 -0.52 -5.28
CA VAL A 239 -8.48 0.11 -4.02
C VAL A 239 -8.82 1.57 -4.19
N ARG A 240 -9.99 1.96 -3.66
CA ARG A 240 -10.44 3.33 -3.49
C ARG A 240 -10.50 3.65 -2.00
N LEU A 241 -9.80 4.70 -1.56
CA LEU A 241 -9.78 5.14 -0.16
C LEU A 241 -10.52 6.46 -0.02
N ILE A 242 -11.73 6.41 0.57
CA ILE A 242 -12.54 7.59 0.91
C ILE A 242 -12.05 8.07 2.28
N ASN A 243 -11.26 9.13 2.30
CA ASN A 243 -10.56 9.54 3.51
C ASN A 243 -10.98 10.92 4.01
N ALA A 244 -11.44 10.97 5.27
CA ALA A 244 -11.56 12.20 6.04
C ALA A 244 -10.16 12.75 6.38
N PRO A 245 -10.03 14.02 6.83
CA PRO A 245 -8.74 14.65 7.03
C PRO A 245 -7.82 13.86 7.96
N THR A 246 -6.59 13.59 7.51
CA THR A 246 -5.53 12.93 8.27
C THR A 246 -4.19 13.60 7.99
N SER A 247 -3.19 13.33 8.82
CA SER A 247 -1.79 13.73 8.58
C SER A 247 -1.00 12.65 7.80
N LEU A 248 -1.66 11.57 7.38
CA LEU A 248 -1.02 10.48 6.67
C LEU A 248 -0.77 10.85 5.20
N LYS A 249 0.33 10.33 4.66
CA LYS A 249 0.67 10.54 3.25
C LYS A 249 -0.25 9.69 2.34
N PRO A 250 -0.53 10.18 1.11
CA PRO A 250 -1.23 9.37 0.11
C PRO A 250 -0.52 8.04 -0.15
N LEU A 251 -1.31 6.98 -0.31
CA LEU A 251 -0.80 5.62 -0.56
C LEU A 251 -0.48 5.44 -2.06
N TYR A 252 0.60 4.73 -2.34
CA TYR A 252 0.92 4.33 -3.71
C TYR A 252 -0.06 3.27 -4.21
N GLY A 253 -0.54 3.42 -5.45
CA GLY A 253 -1.44 2.44 -6.09
C GLY A 253 -2.86 2.39 -5.50
N VAL A 254 -3.27 3.41 -4.74
CA VAL A 254 -4.61 3.56 -4.17
C VAL A 254 -5.23 4.86 -4.68
N GLU A 255 -6.46 4.79 -5.17
CA GLU A 255 -7.24 5.98 -5.53
C GLU A 255 -7.71 6.68 -4.24
N MET A 256 -7.25 7.93 -4.04
CA MET A 256 -7.56 8.72 -2.85
C MET A 256 -8.73 9.65 -3.12
N ILE A 257 -9.83 9.53 -2.36
CA ILE A 257 -11.01 10.39 -2.44
C ILE A 257 -11.14 11.17 -1.13
N PRO A 258 -10.68 12.42 -1.09
CA PRO A 258 -10.78 13.23 0.12
C PRO A 258 -12.23 13.67 0.36
N VAL A 259 -12.67 13.51 1.61
CA VAL A 259 -13.96 14.01 2.12
C VAL A 259 -13.71 14.70 3.45
N ARG A 260 -14.65 15.51 3.90
CA ARG A 260 -14.51 16.21 5.19
C ARG A 260 -15.61 15.84 6.18
N THR A 261 -16.86 15.87 5.74
CA THR A 261 -18.03 15.66 6.59
C THR A 261 -18.60 14.26 6.47
N ALA A 262 -19.47 13.88 7.41
CA ALA A 262 -20.26 12.65 7.33
C ALA A 262 -21.14 12.61 6.08
N GLY A 263 -21.74 13.76 5.70
CA GLY A 263 -22.54 13.88 4.47
C GLY A 263 -21.71 13.63 3.21
N GLU A 264 -20.54 14.26 3.09
CA GLU A 264 -19.64 14.02 1.95
C GLU A 264 -19.18 12.55 1.88
N MET A 265 -18.88 11.92 3.03
CA MET A 265 -18.52 10.51 3.08
C MET A 265 -19.70 9.62 2.65
N TYR A 266 -20.91 9.93 3.11
CA TYR A 266 -22.14 9.25 2.69
C TYR A 266 -22.30 9.31 1.16
N ASP A 267 -22.21 10.50 0.57
CA ASP A 267 -22.38 10.70 -0.87
C ASP A 267 -21.34 9.90 -1.69
N GLN A 268 -20.07 9.90 -1.26
CA GLN A 268 -19.00 9.14 -1.93
C GLN A 268 -19.18 7.63 -1.77
N VAL A 269 -19.57 7.14 -0.60
CA VAL A 269 -19.83 5.70 -0.39
C VAL A 269 -21.01 5.25 -1.24
N MET A 270 -22.14 5.96 -1.18
CA MET A 270 -23.34 5.60 -1.94
C MET A 270 -23.12 5.69 -3.45
N GLY A 271 -22.38 6.71 -3.90
CA GLY A 271 -22.05 6.91 -5.33
C GLY A 271 -21.14 5.85 -5.92
N CYS A 272 -20.43 5.06 -5.10
CA CYS A 272 -19.50 4.03 -5.60
C CYS A 272 -20.01 2.59 -5.39
N LEU A 273 -21.19 2.36 -4.81
CA LEU A 273 -21.66 1.00 -4.47
C LEU A 273 -21.74 0.07 -5.66
N ASP A 274 -22.25 0.53 -6.79
CA ASP A 274 -22.41 -0.30 -8.01
C ASP A 274 -21.06 -0.74 -8.58
N ASP A 275 -20.01 0.04 -8.33
CA ASP A 275 -18.64 -0.22 -8.76
C ASP A 275 -17.77 -0.85 -7.67
N THR A 276 -18.35 -1.25 -6.55
CA THR A 276 -17.62 -1.81 -5.40
C THR A 276 -18.02 -3.26 -5.17
N ASP A 277 -17.04 -4.14 -5.08
CA ASP A 277 -17.24 -5.55 -4.77
C ASP A 277 -17.18 -5.79 -3.25
N ILE A 278 -16.24 -5.10 -2.56
CA ILE A 278 -16.04 -5.17 -1.11
C ILE A 278 -16.00 -3.75 -0.55
N LEU A 279 -16.84 -3.47 0.46
CA LEU A 279 -16.84 -2.21 1.19
C LEU A 279 -16.31 -2.42 2.62
N ILE A 280 -15.31 -1.65 3.03
CA ILE A 280 -14.72 -1.68 4.38
C ILE A 280 -14.93 -0.33 5.05
N MET A 281 -15.80 -0.27 6.04
CA MET A 281 -16.18 0.95 6.76
C MET A 281 -15.35 1.11 8.03
N ALA A 282 -14.12 1.67 7.90
CA ALA A 282 -13.18 1.85 9.02
C ALA A 282 -13.04 3.31 9.48
N ALA A 283 -13.77 4.24 8.86
CA ALA A 283 -13.81 5.63 9.28
C ALA A 283 -14.56 5.81 10.61
N ALA A 284 -14.16 6.78 11.41
CA ALA A 284 -14.91 7.23 12.57
C ALA A 284 -15.85 8.38 12.16
N VAL A 285 -17.02 8.02 11.67
CA VAL A 285 -18.03 8.98 11.25
C VAL A 285 -18.68 9.63 12.49
N ALA A 286 -18.87 10.94 12.47
CA ALA A 286 -19.54 11.64 13.56
C ALA A 286 -21.06 11.33 13.51
N ASP A 287 -21.64 10.90 14.64
CA ASP A 287 -23.06 10.59 14.77
C ASP A 287 -23.95 11.85 14.81
N TYR A 288 -23.34 12.99 15.13
CA TYR A 288 -24.01 14.28 15.26
C TYR A 288 -23.25 15.37 14.54
N ARG A 289 -23.99 16.33 13.98
CA ARG A 289 -23.48 17.58 13.42
C ARG A 289 -24.24 18.80 13.95
N PRO A 290 -23.63 19.99 13.93
CA PRO A 290 -24.37 21.20 14.23
C PRO A 290 -25.54 21.41 13.26
N THR A 291 -26.71 21.80 13.77
CA THR A 291 -27.87 22.15 12.94
C THR A 291 -27.59 23.33 12.01
N ARG A 292 -26.65 24.22 12.40
CA ARG A 292 -26.14 25.34 11.59
C ARG A 292 -24.67 25.56 11.85
N ALA A 293 -23.88 25.54 10.79
CA ALA A 293 -22.51 26.04 10.83
C ALA A 293 -22.51 27.56 10.69
N ALA A 294 -21.79 28.24 11.57
CA ALA A 294 -21.64 29.70 11.49
C ALA A 294 -20.72 30.08 10.30
N SER A 295 -21.14 31.07 9.50
CA SER A 295 -20.33 31.58 8.38
C SER A 295 -19.09 32.38 8.82
N GLN A 296 -19.05 32.84 10.07
CA GLN A 296 -17.96 33.56 10.68
C GLN A 296 -17.54 32.90 11.98
N LYS A 297 -16.26 33.09 12.36
CA LYS A 297 -15.74 32.59 13.65
C LYS A 297 -16.59 33.07 14.79
N LEU A 298 -17.17 32.14 15.55
CA LEU A 298 -17.95 32.44 16.76
C LEU A 298 -17.05 33.09 17.79
N LYS A 299 -17.37 34.33 18.18
CA LYS A 299 -16.61 35.06 19.22
C LYS A 299 -16.98 34.53 20.60
N LYS A 300 -16.07 34.69 21.56
CA LYS A 300 -16.34 34.42 22.98
C LYS A 300 -17.46 35.34 23.46
N SER A 301 -18.48 34.77 24.08
CA SER A 301 -19.52 35.49 24.82
C SER A 301 -19.36 35.21 26.31
N GLU A 302 -19.88 36.10 27.15
CA GLU A 302 -19.99 35.82 28.57
C GLU A 302 -21.03 34.71 28.80
N GLY A 303 -20.69 33.74 29.65
CA GLY A 303 -21.59 32.64 30.01
C GLY A 303 -21.38 31.37 29.23
N THR A 304 -22.37 30.47 29.29
CA THR A 304 -22.36 29.13 28.66
C THR A 304 -22.75 29.24 27.19
N PHE A 305 -22.04 28.55 26.32
CA PHE A 305 -22.38 28.41 24.93
C PHE A 305 -23.07 27.06 24.70
N ALA A 306 -24.34 27.09 24.27
CA ALA A 306 -25.09 25.88 23.90
C ALA A 306 -24.98 25.65 22.39
N LEU A 307 -24.75 24.42 22.00
CA LEU A 307 -24.69 23.97 20.61
C LEU A 307 -25.83 22.99 20.35
N GLU A 308 -26.70 23.32 19.41
CA GLU A 308 -27.75 22.43 18.96
C GLU A 308 -27.21 21.47 17.91
N LEU A 309 -27.42 20.16 18.13
CA LEU A 309 -26.92 19.09 17.29
C LEU A 309 -28.08 18.29 16.67
N GLU A 310 -27.93 17.88 15.43
CA GLU A 310 -28.81 16.93 14.76
C GLU A 310 -28.02 15.65 14.39
N ARG A 311 -28.74 14.54 14.19
CA ARG A 311 -28.11 13.27 13.77
C ARG A 311 -27.62 13.36 12.34
N THR A 312 -26.46 12.76 12.09
CA THR A 312 -25.97 12.51 10.74
C THR A 312 -26.64 11.27 10.12
N GLN A 313 -26.40 11.05 8.84
CA GLN A 313 -26.90 9.87 8.14
C GLN A 313 -26.11 8.63 8.57
N ASP A 314 -26.82 7.54 8.81
CA ASP A 314 -26.19 6.24 9.11
C ASP A 314 -25.78 5.55 7.79
N ILE A 315 -24.51 5.66 7.46
CA ILE A 315 -23.98 5.15 6.18
C ILE A 315 -24.16 3.64 6.06
N LEU A 316 -23.83 2.86 7.12
CA LEU A 316 -23.98 1.41 7.07
C LEU A 316 -25.45 0.95 6.93
N ALA A 317 -26.37 1.62 7.60
CA ALA A 317 -27.81 1.34 7.43
C ALA A 317 -28.27 1.65 5.99
N ALA A 318 -27.85 2.79 5.44
CA ALA A 318 -28.16 3.14 4.06
C ALA A 318 -27.57 2.17 3.05
N VAL A 319 -26.32 1.72 3.25
CA VAL A 319 -25.69 0.68 2.44
C VAL A 319 -26.46 -0.64 2.52
N ALA A 320 -26.91 -1.05 3.71
CA ALA A 320 -27.67 -2.27 3.91
C ALA A 320 -29.03 -2.24 3.18
N ASP A 321 -29.68 -1.06 3.14
CA ASP A 321 -30.95 -0.86 2.43
C ASP A 321 -30.79 -0.72 0.91
N ALA A 322 -29.69 -0.12 0.45
CA ALA A 322 -29.35 0.03 -0.97
C ALA A 322 -28.72 -1.22 -1.58
N ARG A 323 -28.26 -2.17 -0.76
CA ARG A 323 -27.59 -3.42 -1.18
C ARG A 323 -28.56 -4.29 -1.98
N SER A 324 -28.74 -3.95 -3.25
CA SER A 324 -29.56 -4.68 -4.21
C SER A 324 -28.63 -5.44 -5.17
N ALA A 325 -29.12 -6.56 -5.71
CA ALA A 325 -28.43 -7.35 -6.75
C ALA A 325 -26.97 -7.73 -6.42
N ASN A 326 -26.64 -7.99 -5.16
CA ASN A 326 -25.33 -8.44 -4.70
C ASN A 326 -24.17 -7.43 -4.80
N LYS A 327 -24.42 -6.11 -4.77
CA LYS A 327 -23.33 -5.12 -4.71
C LYS A 327 -23.56 -4.08 -3.60
N PRO A 328 -22.52 -3.86 -2.75
CA PRO A 328 -21.30 -4.67 -2.63
C PRO A 328 -21.62 -6.09 -2.14
N ARG A 329 -20.89 -7.09 -2.64
CA ARG A 329 -21.10 -8.50 -2.22
C ARG A 329 -20.69 -8.73 -0.77
N LEU A 330 -19.71 -7.96 -0.28
CA LEU A 330 -19.19 -8.07 1.08
C LEU A 330 -19.04 -6.70 1.72
N VAL A 331 -19.58 -6.56 2.93
CA VAL A 331 -19.51 -5.34 3.73
C VAL A 331 -18.83 -5.66 5.06
N VAL A 332 -17.76 -4.92 5.37
CA VAL A 332 -17.02 -5.00 6.62
C VAL A 332 -17.28 -3.75 7.45
N GLY A 333 -17.83 -3.92 8.65
CA GLY A 333 -18.04 -2.83 9.60
C GLY A 333 -16.98 -2.80 10.68
N PHE A 334 -16.74 -1.62 11.25
CA PHE A 334 -15.91 -1.43 12.42
C PHE A 334 -16.75 -0.89 13.58
N ALA A 335 -16.52 -1.41 14.79
CA ALA A 335 -17.14 -0.92 16.00
C ALA A 335 -16.07 -0.67 17.06
N ALA A 336 -16.14 0.49 17.73
CA ALA A 336 -15.31 0.81 18.89
C ALA A 336 -16.18 0.67 20.13
N GLU A 337 -15.79 -0.19 21.05
CA GLU A 337 -16.54 -0.49 22.27
C GLU A 337 -15.65 -0.35 23.49
N THR A 338 -16.21 0.18 24.57
CA THR A 338 -15.55 0.32 25.87
C THR A 338 -16.01 -0.73 26.87
N GLU A 339 -17.24 -1.26 26.72
CA GLU A 339 -17.86 -2.24 27.62
C GLU A 339 -18.68 -3.24 26.82
N ASN A 340 -18.82 -4.47 27.34
CA ASN A 340 -19.65 -5.54 26.75
C ASN A 340 -19.40 -5.79 25.25
N LEU A 341 -18.12 -5.75 24.84
CA LEU A 341 -17.64 -5.80 23.46
C LEU A 341 -18.41 -6.79 22.59
N LEU A 342 -18.50 -8.07 23.01
CA LEU A 342 -19.11 -9.12 22.19
C LEU A 342 -20.63 -8.99 22.09
N ALA A 343 -21.32 -8.55 23.15
CA ALA A 343 -22.75 -8.39 23.12
C ALA A 343 -23.16 -7.23 22.21
N ASN A 344 -22.49 -6.08 22.35
CA ASN A 344 -22.73 -4.90 21.53
C ASN A 344 -22.34 -5.15 20.07
N ALA A 345 -21.24 -5.85 19.83
CA ALA A 345 -20.79 -6.22 18.49
C ALA A 345 -21.81 -7.10 17.76
N ARG A 346 -22.39 -8.12 18.45
CA ARG A 346 -23.43 -8.99 17.86
C ARG A 346 -24.69 -8.23 17.50
N ILE A 347 -25.09 -7.26 18.30
CA ILE A 347 -26.25 -6.39 18.00
C ILE A 347 -25.94 -5.58 16.75
N LYS A 348 -24.79 -4.89 16.70
CA LYS A 348 -24.38 -4.08 15.54
C LYS A 348 -24.24 -4.92 14.27
N LEU A 349 -23.69 -6.13 14.36
CA LEU A 349 -23.55 -7.05 13.22
C LEU A 349 -24.93 -7.32 12.57
N ARG A 350 -25.97 -7.59 13.37
CA ARG A 350 -27.33 -7.84 12.89
C ARG A 350 -28.01 -6.59 12.39
N ASP A 351 -27.97 -5.50 13.17
CA ASP A 351 -28.69 -4.27 12.87
C ASP A 351 -28.13 -3.58 11.60
N LYS A 352 -26.80 -3.66 11.38
CA LYS A 352 -26.12 -3.08 10.21
C LYS A 352 -26.00 -4.05 9.03
N ARG A 353 -26.43 -5.30 9.19
CA ARG A 353 -26.40 -6.35 8.14
C ARG A 353 -25.02 -6.45 7.46
N VAL A 354 -23.94 -6.37 8.24
CA VAL A 354 -22.59 -6.52 7.73
C VAL A 354 -22.14 -8.00 7.72
N ASP A 355 -21.27 -8.37 6.79
CA ASP A 355 -20.80 -9.74 6.62
C ASP A 355 -19.60 -10.06 7.52
N LEU A 356 -18.89 -9.03 7.96
CA LEU A 356 -17.81 -9.11 8.94
C LEU A 356 -17.83 -7.85 9.80
N LEU A 357 -17.81 -8.02 11.12
CA LEU A 357 -17.64 -6.92 12.06
C LEU A 357 -16.29 -7.03 12.74
N VAL A 358 -15.51 -5.95 12.73
CA VAL A 358 -14.25 -5.80 13.46
C VAL A 358 -14.53 -4.98 14.72
N ALA A 359 -14.69 -5.65 15.85
CA ALA A 359 -14.94 -5.02 17.13
C ALA A 359 -13.62 -4.64 17.81
N ASN A 360 -13.41 -3.36 18.00
CA ASN A 360 -12.19 -2.77 18.55
C ASN A 360 -12.39 -2.46 20.04
N ASP A 361 -11.57 -3.05 20.90
CA ASP A 361 -11.51 -2.70 22.31
C ASP A 361 -10.71 -1.39 22.48
N VAL A 362 -11.41 -0.32 22.83
CA VAL A 362 -10.81 1.01 23.07
C VAL A 362 -10.72 1.38 24.54
N SER A 363 -10.93 0.42 25.44
CA SER A 363 -10.87 0.63 26.91
C SER A 363 -9.44 0.82 27.41
N SER A 364 -8.44 0.26 26.73
CA SER A 364 -7.03 0.29 27.12
C SER A 364 -6.25 1.40 26.43
N ALA A 365 -5.27 1.98 27.13
CA ALA A 365 -4.44 3.09 26.61
C ALA A 365 -3.52 2.67 25.42
N ASP A 366 -3.22 1.37 25.29
CA ASP A 366 -2.38 0.77 24.26
C ASP A 366 -3.18 0.29 23.04
N SER A 367 -4.51 0.44 23.07
CA SER A 367 -5.46 0.00 22.05
C SER A 367 -6.39 1.15 21.68
N GLY A 368 -6.82 1.24 20.42
CA GLY A 368 -7.84 2.20 19.99
C GLY A 368 -7.32 3.37 19.16
N PHE A 369 -7.85 4.58 19.45
CA PHE A 369 -7.58 5.77 18.64
C PHE A 369 -6.20 6.37 18.91
N GLY A 370 -5.51 6.83 17.86
CA GLY A 370 -4.24 7.56 17.97
C GLY A 370 -2.98 6.71 18.13
N VAL A 371 -3.08 5.47 18.62
CA VAL A 371 -1.93 4.57 18.83
C VAL A 371 -1.64 3.70 17.60
N ALA A 372 -0.43 3.11 17.54
CA ALA A 372 0.01 2.26 16.43
C ALA A 372 -0.50 0.83 16.52
N THR A 373 -0.88 0.39 17.72
CA THR A 373 -1.35 -0.95 18.05
C THR A 373 -2.87 -0.99 18.21
N ASN A 374 -3.44 -2.18 18.16
CA ASN A 374 -4.85 -2.40 18.43
C ASN A 374 -5.10 -3.85 18.90
N ARG A 375 -6.26 -4.06 19.54
CA ARG A 375 -6.82 -5.37 19.90
C ARG A 375 -8.23 -5.44 19.35
N VAL A 376 -8.50 -6.43 18.51
CA VAL A 376 -9.80 -6.56 17.86
C VAL A 376 -10.35 -7.97 17.93
N THR A 377 -11.67 -8.09 17.85
CA THR A 377 -12.35 -9.37 17.63
C THR A 377 -13.10 -9.31 16.32
N LEU A 378 -12.91 -10.31 15.47
CA LEU A 378 -13.61 -10.50 14.21
C LEU A 378 -14.86 -11.33 14.48
N LEU A 379 -16.02 -10.89 13.99
CA LEU A 379 -17.30 -11.60 14.12
C LEU A 379 -17.97 -11.71 12.77
N THR A 380 -18.53 -12.89 12.48
CA THR A 380 -19.36 -13.14 11.29
C THR A 380 -20.81 -13.48 11.67
N PRO A 381 -21.79 -13.34 10.76
CA PRO A 381 -23.20 -13.61 11.04
C PRO A 381 -23.53 -15.03 11.46
N ASP A 382 -22.75 -16.03 11.03
CA ASP A 382 -22.85 -17.44 11.40
C ASP A 382 -22.38 -17.74 12.84
N GLY A 383 -21.87 -16.71 13.54
CA GLY A 383 -21.45 -16.80 14.94
C GLY A 383 -19.96 -17.10 15.15
N ASP A 384 -19.20 -17.28 14.07
CA ASP A 384 -17.75 -17.46 14.18
C ASP A 384 -17.09 -16.19 14.75
N THR A 385 -16.14 -16.41 15.67
CA THR A 385 -15.52 -15.33 16.44
C THR A 385 -14.03 -15.59 16.59
N GLU A 386 -13.20 -14.67 16.11
CA GLU A 386 -11.74 -14.73 16.20
C GLU A 386 -11.22 -13.53 17.00
N ALA A 387 -10.63 -13.77 18.17
CA ALA A 387 -9.99 -12.72 18.97
C ALA A 387 -8.53 -12.58 18.56
N LEU A 388 -8.12 -11.41 18.11
CA LEU A 388 -6.73 -11.07 17.80
C LEU A 388 -6.08 -10.40 19.01
N PRO A 389 -4.85 -10.81 19.40
CA PRO A 389 -4.12 -10.18 20.49
C PRO A 389 -3.75 -8.73 20.15
N LEU A 390 -3.17 -8.02 21.13
CA LEU A 390 -2.59 -6.70 20.88
C LEU A 390 -1.45 -6.82 19.86
N MET A 391 -1.60 -6.19 18.71
CA MET A 391 -0.62 -6.20 17.65
C MET A 391 -0.62 -4.89 16.85
N PRO A 392 0.39 -4.61 16.00
CA PRO A 392 0.39 -3.47 15.10
C PRO A 392 -0.83 -3.43 14.19
N LYS A 393 -1.35 -2.23 13.90
CA LYS A 393 -2.51 -2.05 13.01
C LYS A 393 -2.30 -2.60 11.60
N VAL A 394 -1.06 -2.66 11.13
CA VAL A 394 -0.70 -3.25 9.84
C VAL A 394 -0.98 -4.77 9.88
N ASP A 395 -0.55 -5.45 10.94
CA ASP A 395 -0.74 -6.90 11.09
C ASP A 395 -2.23 -7.24 11.26
N ILE A 396 -2.98 -6.40 12.00
CA ILE A 396 -4.46 -6.54 12.09
C ILE A 396 -5.09 -6.39 10.70
N ALA A 397 -4.67 -5.39 9.92
CA ALA A 397 -5.21 -5.19 8.59
C ALA A 397 -5.00 -6.42 7.70
N GLU A 398 -3.85 -7.06 7.77
CA GLU A 398 -3.57 -8.31 7.04
C GLU A 398 -4.49 -9.45 7.48
N ARG A 399 -4.67 -9.65 8.81
CA ARG A 399 -5.59 -10.68 9.34
C ARG A 399 -7.04 -10.42 8.91
N VAL A 400 -7.48 -9.15 8.94
CA VAL A 400 -8.81 -8.77 8.44
C VAL A 400 -8.94 -9.09 6.96
N LEU A 401 -7.93 -8.74 6.12
CA LEU A 401 -7.97 -9.04 4.68
C LEU A 401 -7.87 -10.53 4.36
N GLU A 402 -7.15 -11.34 5.14
CA GLU A 402 -7.17 -12.81 5.03
C GLU A 402 -8.60 -13.35 5.24
N ARG A 403 -9.29 -12.85 6.28
CA ARG A 403 -10.68 -13.23 6.54
C ARG A 403 -11.63 -12.76 5.44
N VAL A 404 -11.46 -11.53 4.98
CA VAL A 404 -12.19 -10.95 3.84
C VAL A 404 -12.00 -11.79 2.58
N ALA A 405 -10.77 -12.18 2.24
CA ALA A 405 -10.47 -13.01 1.09
C ALA A 405 -11.11 -14.42 1.20
N THR A 406 -11.22 -14.96 2.41
CA THR A 406 -11.90 -16.23 2.67
C THR A 406 -13.41 -16.11 2.43
N LEU A 407 -14.03 -15.06 2.97
CA LEU A 407 -15.45 -14.77 2.76
C LEU A 407 -15.76 -14.47 1.29
N TRP A 408 -14.89 -13.71 0.62
CA TRP A 408 -15.02 -13.40 -0.80
C TRP A 408 -15.06 -14.65 -1.67
N ARG A 409 -14.13 -15.59 -1.44
CA ARG A 409 -14.10 -16.87 -2.16
C ARG A 409 -15.35 -17.72 -1.92
N ALA A 410 -15.96 -17.61 -0.74
CA ALA A 410 -17.21 -18.32 -0.43
C ALA A 410 -18.42 -17.70 -1.16
N CYS A 411 -18.44 -16.37 -1.34
CA CYS A 411 -19.54 -15.64 -1.98
C CYS A 411 -19.46 -15.58 -3.52
N ALA A 412 -18.30 -15.86 -4.13
CA ALA A 412 -18.06 -15.77 -5.57
C ALA A 412 -17.57 -17.12 -6.16
N PRO A 413 -18.38 -18.18 -6.16
CA PRO A 413 -17.98 -19.49 -6.71
C PRO A 413 -17.65 -19.46 -8.20
N GLU A 414 -18.18 -18.50 -8.96
CA GLU A 414 -18.00 -18.39 -10.41
C GLU A 414 -16.59 -17.95 -10.85
N LEU A 415 -15.75 -17.46 -9.94
CA LEU A 415 -14.36 -17.06 -10.21
C LEU A 415 -13.34 -18.20 -10.06
N ARG A 416 -13.80 -19.44 -9.81
CA ARG A 416 -12.92 -20.60 -9.57
C ARG A 416 -12.23 -21.14 -10.83
N ASP A 417 -12.74 -20.85 -12.02
CA ASP A 417 -12.31 -21.54 -13.26
C ASP A 417 -11.30 -20.75 -14.12
N THR A 418 -10.90 -19.54 -13.73
CA THR A 418 -9.98 -18.72 -14.54
C THR A 418 -8.52 -18.69 -14.06
N CYS A 419 -8.16 -19.42 -13.00
CA CYS A 419 -6.79 -19.44 -12.46
C CYS A 419 -5.96 -20.70 -12.78
N HIS A 420 -6.44 -21.56 -13.70
CA HIS A 420 -5.74 -22.79 -14.11
C HIS A 420 -5.73 -22.95 -15.63
N GLU A 421 -5.15 -21.98 -16.35
CA GLU A 421 -4.62 -22.23 -17.71
C GLU A 421 -3.28 -21.51 -17.90
#